data_93e8a1f99247052720667aa55bbf0f45
#
_entry.id   93e8a1f99247052720667aa55bbf0f45
#
_cell.length_a   1.000
_cell.length_b   1.000
_cell.length_c   1.000
_cell.angle_alpha   90.00
_cell.angle_beta   90.00
_cell.angle_gamma   90.00
#
_symmetry.space_group_name_H-M   'P 1'
#
loop_
_entity.id
_entity.type
_entity.pdbx_description
1 polymer ?
#
loop_
_entity_poly.entity_id
_entity_poly.type
_entity_poly.pdbx_seq_one_letter_code
_entity_poly.pdbx_strand_id
1 'polypeptide(L)'
;MTSPLLRTSIKSLPLIHQGKVRDIYAINDETMLLVSTDRLSAFDVILPTGIANKGAMLTQMANFWFEKLKHVVPNHLTGIAPETVVTKDADKAQLGARAVVVKKLKALPIEAIVRGYLVGSGWKE
;
A
#
# COMPACT_ATOMS: atom_id res chain seq x y z
N MET A 1 3.89 23.45 3.25
CA MET A 1 3.72 22.04 3.69
C MET A 1 2.74 21.36 2.74
N THR A 2 3.04 20.14 2.30
CA THR A 2 2.13 19.33 1.48
C THR A 2 0.97 18.83 2.34
N SER A 3 -0.27 19.01 1.89
CA SER A 3 -1.44 18.45 2.59
C SER A 3 -1.43 16.92 2.50
N PRO A 4 -1.82 16.21 3.57
CA PRO A 4 -1.88 14.76 3.54
C PRO A 4 -2.93 14.25 2.57
N LEU A 5 -2.62 13.23 1.79
CA LEU A 5 -3.57 12.55 0.90
C LEU A 5 -4.36 11.50 1.70
N LEU A 6 -5.58 11.82 2.07
CA LEU A 6 -6.42 10.93 2.88
C LEU A 6 -7.21 9.91 2.04
N ARG A 7 -7.55 10.25 0.80
CA ARG A 7 -8.27 9.37 -0.14
C ARG A 7 -7.76 9.60 -1.54
N THR A 8 -7.70 8.56 -2.32
CA THR A 8 -7.44 8.66 -3.75
C THR A 8 -8.74 8.65 -4.54
N SER A 9 -8.70 9.22 -5.74
CA SER A 9 -9.81 9.23 -6.68
C SER A 9 -9.27 9.01 -8.09
N ILE A 10 -8.76 7.79 -8.33
CA ILE A 10 -8.25 7.36 -9.62
C ILE A 10 -9.43 7.07 -10.53
N LYS A 11 -9.59 7.88 -11.59
CA LYS A 11 -10.72 7.75 -12.54
C LYS A 11 -10.45 6.76 -13.67
N SER A 12 -9.19 6.43 -13.90
CA SER A 12 -8.77 5.50 -14.96
C SER A 12 -8.99 4.03 -14.61
N LEU A 13 -9.13 3.70 -13.32
CA LEU A 13 -9.21 2.33 -12.83
C LEU A 13 -10.37 2.16 -11.84
N PRO A 14 -11.04 1.00 -11.81
CA PRO A 14 -12.08 0.72 -10.83
C PRO A 14 -11.46 0.49 -9.45
N LEU A 15 -12.00 1.17 -8.43
CA LEU A 15 -11.67 0.93 -7.02
C LEU A 15 -12.31 -0.40 -6.59
N ILE A 16 -11.50 -1.34 -6.11
CA ILE A 16 -11.95 -2.66 -5.64
C ILE A 16 -11.98 -2.79 -4.13
N HIS A 17 -11.13 -2.04 -3.44
CA HIS A 17 -11.11 -2.05 -1.98
C HIS A 17 -10.50 -0.77 -1.41
N GLN A 18 -11.11 -0.26 -0.35
CA GLN A 18 -10.56 0.83 0.45
C GLN A 18 -10.30 0.33 1.87
N GLY A 19 -9.03 0.07 2.16
CA GLY A 19 -8.61 -0.38 3.48
C GLY A 19 -8.45 0.79 4.47
N LYS A 20 -8.00 0.49 5.67
CA LYS A 20 -7.76 1.49 6.72
C LYS A 20 -6.78 2.58 6.30
N VAL A 21 -5.75 2.23 5.52
CA VAL A 21 -4.66 3.14 5.09
C VAL A 21 -4.28 3.00 3.62
N ARG A 22 -4.88 2.09 2.86
CA ARG A 22 -4.58 1.84 1.44
C ARG A 22 -5.83 1.80 0.61
N ASP A 23 -5.72 2.29 -0.63
CA ASP A 23 -6.75 2.18 -1.65
C ASP A 23 -6.23 1.25 -2.75
N ILE A 24 -7.08 0.31 -3.21
CA ILE A 24 -6.71 -0.75 -4.16
C ILE A 24 -7.59 -0.65 -5.38
N TYR A 25 -6.95 -0.62 -6.56
CA TYR A 25 -7.61 -0.51 -7.85
C TYR A 25 -7.31 -1.73 -8.72
N ALA A 26 -8.29 -2.21 -9.47
CA ALA A 26 -8.07 -3.27 -10.44
C ALA A 26 -7.39 -2.72 -11.70
N ILE A 27 -6.39 -3.43 -12.20
CA ILE A 27 -5.79 -3.17 -13.52
C ILE A 27 -6.31 -4.23 -14.50
N ASN A 28 -6.12 -5.49 -14.17
CA ASN A 28 -6.61 -6.65 -14.94
C ASN A 28 -6.80 -7.87 -14.00
N ASP A 29 -6.92 -9.06 -14.55
CA ASP A 29 -7.14 -10.28 -13.76
C ASP A 29 -5.91 -10.69 -12.93
N GLU A 30 -4.71 -10.29 -13.35
CA GLU A 30 -3.45 -10.73 -12.76
C GLU A 30 -2.78 -9.65 -11.88
N THR A 31 -3.11 -8.37 -12.10
CA THR A 31 -2.44 -7.24 -11.43
C THR A 31 -3.41 -6.22 -10.87
N MET A 32 -2.96 -5.54 -9.82
CA MET A 32 -3.68 -4.46 -9.17
C MET A 32 -2.74 -3.33 -8.78
N LEU A 33 -3.31 -2.13 -8.63
CA LEU A 33 -2.61 -0.94 -8.16
C LEU A 33 -2.89 -0.76 -6.67
N LEU A 34 -1.86 -0.76 -5.85
CA LEU A 34 -1.93 -0.41 -4.43
C LEU A 34 -1.47 1.02 -4.25
N VAL A 35 -2.29 1.85 -3.60
CA VAL A 35 -1.94 3.23 -3.26
C VAL A 35 -1.98 3.41 -1.75
N SER A 36 -0.83 3.66 -1.14
CA SER A 36 -0.71 3.96 0.28
C SER A 36 -1.09 5.43 0.53
N THR A 37 -2.11 5.65 1.32
CA THR A 37 -2.56 6.99 1.71
C THR A 37 -1.83 7.48 2.96
N ASP A 38 -2.09 8.72 3.33
CA ASP A 38 -1.54 9.34 4.53
C ASP A 38 -2.46 9.17 5.75
N ARG A 39 -3.52 8.32 5.62
CA ARG A 39 -4.37 7.95 6.75
C ARG A 39 -3.55 7.24 7.83
N LEU A 40 -3.91 7.49 9.08
CA LEU A 40 -3.38 6.79 10.25
C LEU A 40 -4.51 6.01 10.92
N SER A 41 -4.25 4.76 11.24
CA SER A 41 -5.15 3.91 12.02
C SER A 41 -4.46 3.51 13.30
N ALA A 42 -5.15 3.65 14.43
CA ALA A 42 -4.69 3.20 15.74
C ALA A 42 -5.85 2.52 16.46
N PHE A 43 -5.61 1.34 17.04
CA PHE A 43 -6.65 0.51 17.69
C PHE A 43 -7.87 0.28 16.78
N ASP A 44 -7.63 0.03 15.48
CA ASP A 44 -8.64 -0.13 14.43
C ASP A 44 -9.50 1.11 14.13
N VAL A 45 -9.18 2.26 14.70
CA VAL A 45 -9.83 3.54 14.43
C VAL A 45 -8.98 4.35 13.45
N ILE A 46 -9.60 4.77 12.34
CA ILE A 46 -8.98 5.69 11.39
C ILE A 46 -9.08 7.10 11.97
N LEU A 47 -7.93 7.72 12.21
CA LEU A 47 -7.87 9.07 12.76
C LEU A 47 -8.35 10.11 11.71
N PRO A 48 -8.96 11.21 12.16
CA PRO A 48 -9.52 12.24 11.25
C PRO A 48 -8.42 13.02 10.51
N THR A 49 -7.21 13.05 11.05
CA THR A 49 -6.05 13.72 10.44
C THR A 49 -5.04 12.71 9.94
N GLY A 50 -4.44 12.98 8.78
CA GLY A 50 -3.35 12.18 8.22
C GLY A 50 -1.99 12.76 8.55
N ILE A 51 -0.95 11.97 8.29
CA ILE A 51 0.44 12.39 8.39
C ILE A 51 0.98 12.56 6.97
N ALA A 52 1.29 13.78 6.58
CA ALA A 52 1.79 14.10 5.25
C ALA A 52 3.00 13.23 4.85
N ASN A 53 2.99 12.69 3.64
CA ASN A 53 4.01 11.79 3.09
C ASN A 53 4.14 10.42 3.75
N LYS A 54 3.34 10.07 4.76
CA LYS A 54 3.38 8.75 5.42
C LYS A 54 3.27 7.62 4.40
N GLY A 55 2.29 7.68 3.49
CA GLY A 55 2.08 6.66 2.46
C GLY A 55 3.29 6.49 1.54
N ALA A 56 3.90 7.59 1.11
CA ALA A 56 5.08 7.57 0.26
C ALA A 56 6.29 6.98 0.97
N MET A 57 6.57 7.39 2.20
CA MET A 57 7.69 6.87 2.98
C MET A 57 7.56 5.38 3.26
N LEU A 58 6.39 4.91 3.67
CA LEU A 58 6.16 3.49 3.94
C LEU A 58 6.28 2.63 2.67
N THR A 59 5.81 3.13 1.54
CA THR A 59 5.94 2.42 0.26
C THR A 59 7.40 2.31 -0.18
N GLN A 60 8.18 3.38 -0.07
CA GLN A 60 9.60 3.37 -0.39
C GLN A 60 10.38 2.43 0.54
N MET A 61 10.09 2.44 1.84
CA MET A 61 10.68 1.52 2.81
C MET A 61 10.37 0.06 2.45
N ALA A 62 9.11 -0.24 2.12
CA ALA A 62 8.71 -1.58 1.71
C ALA A 62 9.43 -2.02 0.42
N ASN A 63 9.48 -1.16 -0.59
CA ASN A 63 10.17 -1.46 -1.85
C ASN A 63 11.67 -1.72 -1.65
N PHE A 64 12.32 -0.95 -0.77
CA PHE A 64 13.72 -1.19 -0.41
C PHE A 64 13.91 -2.61 0.16
N TRP A 65 13.06 -3.03 1.10
CA TRP A 65 13.17 -4.36 1.70
C TRP A 65 12.78 -5.48 0.74
N PHE A 66 11.80 -5.29 -0.12
CA PHE A 66 11.46 -6.25 -1.16
C PHE A 66 12.63 -6.49 -2.12
N GLU A 67 13.32 -5.43 -2.53
CA GLU A 67 14.50 -5.55 -3.38
C GLU A 67 15.66 -6.23 -2.64
N LYS A 68 15.91 -5.83 -1.39
CA LYS A 68 17.00 -6.39 -0.58
C LYS A 68 16.82 -7.88 -0.28
N LEU A 69 15.58 -8.32 -0.06
CA LEU A 69 15.24 -9.69 0.35
C LEU A 69 14.77 -10.58 -0.80
N LYS A 70 14.78 -10.11 -2.04
CA LYS A 70 14.29 -10.89 -3.20
C LYS A 70 15.01 -12.23 -3.42
N HIS A 71 16.26 -12.36 -2.92
CA HIS A 71 17.02 -13.60 -2.96
C HIS A 71 16.61 -14.62 -1.89
N VAL A 72 15.87 -14.20 -0.87
CA VAL A 72 15.36 -15.05 0.21
C VAL A 72 14.00 -15.62 -0.15
N VAL A 73 13.09 -14.77 -0.64
CA VAL A 73 11.72 -15.16 -0.98
C VAL A 73 11.17 -14.27 -2.11
N PRO A 74 10.41 -14.84 -3.07
CA PRO A 74 9.71 -14.04 -4.08
C PRO A 74 8.71 -13.08 -3.43
N ASN A 75 8.49 -11.93 -4.06
CA ASN A 75 7.50 -10.95 -3.62
C ASN A 75 6.46 -10.66 -4.72
N HIS A 76 5.47 -9.82 -4.40
CA HIS A 76 4.36 -9.51 -5.29
C HIS A 76 4.59 -8.31 -6.23
N LEU A 77 5.73 -7.63 -6.14
CA LEU A 77 6.03 -6.51 -7.03
C LEU A 77 6.17 -6.99 -8.49
N THR A 78 5.66 -6.19 -9.42
CA THR A 78 5.73 -6.48 -10.86
C THR A 78 6.85 -5.75 -11.57
N GLY A 79 7.37 -4.66 -10.99
CA GLY A 79 8.29 -3.74 -11.64
C GLY A 79 7.63 -2.78 -12.63
N ILE A 80 6.30 -2.87 -12.83
CA ILE A 80 5.55 -1.95 -13.70
C ILE A 80 5.44 -0.59 -13.01
N ALA A 81 5.77 0.47 -13.72
CA ALA A 81 5.64 1.84 -13.20
C ALA A 81 4.14 2.21 -13.05
N PRO A 82 3.70 2.68 -11.87
CA PRO A 82 2.29 2.98 -11.61
C PRO A 82 1.67 4.00 -12.57
N GLU A 83 2.45 4.96 -13.05
CA GLU A 83 2.00 6.00 -13.97
C GLU A 83 1.61 5.46 -15.35
N THR A 84 2.09 4.27 -15.71
CA THR A 84 1.80 3.64 -17.01
C THR A 84 0.43 2.97 -17.07
N VAL A 85 -0.16 2.66 -15.91
CA VAL A 85 -1.46 1.97 -15.83
C VAL A 85 -2.65 2.92 -15.68
N VAL A 86 -2.39 4.22 -15.53
CA VAL A 86 -3.41 5.27 -15.48
C VAL A 86 -3.30 6.19 -16.69
N THR A 87 -4.42 6.72 -17.17
CA THR A 87 -4.46 7.50 -18.41
C THR A 87 -4.55 9.01 -18.19
N LYS A 88 -5.06 9.43 -17.03
CA LYS A 88 -5.31 10.85 -16.73
C LYS A 88 -4.18 11.44 -15.90
N ASP A 89 -3.75 12.65 -16.23
CA ASP A 89 -2.71 13.35 -15.48
C ASP A 89 -3.11 13.63 -14.02
N ALA A 90 -4.39 13.90 -13.77
CA ALA A 90 -4.92 14.05 -12.42
C ALA A 90 -4.83 12.74 -11.59
N ASP A 91 -4.87 11.57 -12.23
CA ASP A 91 -4.67 10.29 -11.58
C ASP A 91 -3.18 10.09 -11.28
N LYS A 92 -2.30 10.36 -12.26
CA LYS A 92 -0.84 10.28 -12.08
C LYS A 92 -0.34 11.15 -10.93
N ALA A 93 -0.90 12.35 -10.78
CA ALA A 93 -0.55 13.29 -9.71
C ALA A 93 -0.80 12.73 -8.29
N GLN A 94 -1.70 11.76 -8.14
CA GLN A 94 -2.02 11.11 -6.86
C GLN A 94 -1.11 9.92 -6.54
N LEU A 95 -0.35 9.41 -7.49
CA LEU A 95 0.45 8.18 -7.33
C LEU A 95 1.80 8.46 -6.69
N GLY A 96 2.70 9.12 -7.41
CA GLY A 96 4.04 9.41 -6.91
C GLY A 96 4.72 8.18 -6.28
N ALA A 97 5.51 8.38 -5.26
CA ALA A 97 6.24 7.33 -4.55
C ALA A 97 5.38 6.47 -3.60
N ARG A 98 4.04 6.68 -3.59
CA ARG A 98 3.10 5.96 -2.70
C ARG A 98 2.36 4.80 -3.35
N ALA A 99 2.60 4.56 -4.63
CA ALA A 99 1.88 3.58 -5.43
C ALA A 99 2.81 2.47 -5.93
N VAL A 100 2.28 1.25 -6.05
CA VAL A 100 2.96 0.10 -6.66
C VAL A 100 1.98 -0.74 -7.45
N VAL A 101 2.42 -1.30 -8.57
CA VAL A 101 1.70 -2.33 -9.31
C VAL A 101 2.14 -3.69 -8.83
N VAL A 102 1.21 -4.47 -8.35
CA VAL A 102 1.48 -5.77 -7.73
C VAL A 102 0.68 -6.89 -8.37
N LYS A 103 1.18 -8.12 -8.22
CA LYS A 103 0.45 -9.34 -8.60
C LYS A 103 -0.80 -9.49 -7.73
N LYS A 104 -1.90 -9.89 -8.33
CA LYS A 104 -3.14 -10.22 -7.63
C LYS A 104 -3.05 -11.64 -7.10
N LEU A 105 -2.77 -11.77 -5.82
CA LEU A 105 -2.57 -13.05 -5.15
C LEU A 105 -3.75 -13.35 -4.22
N LYS A 106 -4.01 -14.64 -3.99
CA LYS A 106 -4.96 -15.08 -2.98
C LYS A 106 -4.32 -14.99 -1.59
N ALA A 107 -4.86 -14.11 -0.75
CA ALA A 107 -4.42 -14.00 0.64
C ALA A 107 -4.79 -15.25 1.42
N LEU A 108 -3.88 -15.70 2.29
CA LEU A 108 -4.18 -16.74 3.26
C LEU A 108 -5.13 -16.18 4.34
N PRO A 109 -6.06 -16.98 4.87
CA PRO A 109 -7.00 -16.52 5.90
C PRO A 109 -6.36 -16.56 7.30
N ILE A 110 -5.10 -16.16 7.41
CA ILE A 110 -4.33 -16.09 8.64
C ILE A 110 -3.52 -14.81 8.68
N GLU A 111 -3.30 -14.28 9.87
CA GLU A 111 -2.32 -13.23 10.13
C GLU A 111 -1.11 -13.86 10.80
N ALA A 112 0.06 -13.74 10.16
CA ALA A 112 1.32 -14.26 10.66
C ALA A 112 2.19 -13.11 11.18
N ILE A 113 2.52 -13.13 12.46
CA ILE A 113 3.35 -12.12 13.10
C ILE A 113 4.63 -12.78 13.60
N VAL A 114 5.77 -12.36 13.05
CA VAL A 114 7.10 -12.78 13.53
C VAL A 114 7.64 -11.69 14.44
N ARG A 115 7.91 -12.05 15.68
CA ARG A 115 8.41 -11.13 16.71
C ARG A 115 9.85 -11.43 17.05
N GLY A 116 10.70 -10.40 17.15
CA GLY A 116 12.07 -10.55 17.66
C GLY A 116 12.11 -10.84 19.17
N TYR A 117 11.09 -10.39 19.90
CA TYR A 117 10.96 -10.55 21.35
C TYR A 117 9.50 -10.82 21.72
N LEU A 118 9.28 -11.54 22.82
CA LEU A 118 7.95 -11.80 23.37
C LEU A 118 7.43 -10.56 24.12
N VAL A 119 6.83 -9.63 23.39
CA VAL A 119 6.32 -8.34 23.91
C VAL A 119 4.92 -8.03 23.38
N GLY A 120 4.26 -7.05 23.98
CA GLY A 120 2.95 -6.57 23.56
C GLY A 120 1.88 -7.64 23.70
N SER A 121 1.03 -7.83 22.66
CA SER A 121 -0.02 -8.85 22.68
C SER A 121 0.53 -10.27 22.76
N GLY A 122 1.70 -10.52 22.16
CA GLY A 122 2.35 -11.84 22.26
C GLY A 122 2.79 -12.26 23.66
N TRP A 123 2.85 -11.32 24.61
CA TRP A 123 3.09 -11.64 26.03
C TRP A 123 1.81 -12.05 26.76
N LYS A 124 0.64 -11.65 26.24
CA LYS A 124 -0.66 -11.85 26.88
C LYS A 124 -1.37 -13.14 26.44
N GLU A 125 -0.92 -13.72 25.33
CA GLU A 125 -1.40 -14.98 24.75
C GLU A 125 -0.61 -16.17 25.31
#